data_952bd74207cfd1be304935d6e6a4db03
#
_entry.id   952bd74207cfd1be304935d6e6a4db03
#
_cell.length_a   1.000
_cell.length_b   1.000
_cell.length_c   1.000
_cell.angle_alpha   90.00
_cell.angle_beta   90.00
_cell.angle_gamma   90.00
#
_symmetry.space_group_name_H-M   'P 1'
#
loop_
_entity.id
_entity.type
_entity.pdbx_description
1 polymer ?
#
loop_
_entity_poly.entity_id
_entity_poly.type
_entity_poly.pdbx_seq_one_letter_code
_entity_poly.pdbx_strand_id
1 'polypeptide(L)'
;MLTITAVIRAKKGHQDTMRRALLEVAENVRSNESGTIGFFVSQDEEDPSVFTTYERFLDQAAMDAHNNSQVVARFFGIAKPILDGDVVLVTGTEISAKV
;
A
#
# COMPACT_ATOMS: atom_id res chain seq x y z
N MET A 1 -14.34 -9.23 -4.23
CA MET A 1 -13.67 -8.06 -3.59
C MET A 1 -12.85 -7.30 -4.60
N LEU A 2 -12.77 -6.01 -4.43
CA LEU A 2 -11.85 -5.18 -5.19
C LEU A 2 -10.46 -5.23 -4.57
N THR A 3 -9.43 -5.17 -5.38
CA THR A 3 -8.05 -5.28 -4.91
C THR A 3 -7.19 -4.18 -5.49
N ILE A 4 -6.15 -3.82 -4.75
CA ILE A 4 -5.04 -3.03 -5.25
C ILE A 4 -3.77 -3.84 -5.02
N THR A 5 -2.95 -3.94 -6.05
CA THR A 5 -1.60 -4.47 -5.97
C THR A 5 -0.64 -3.37 -6.35
N ALA A 6 0.35 -3.09 -5.52
CA ALA A 6 1.32 -2.05 -5.80
C ALA A 6 2.75 -2.59 -5.70
N VAL A 7 3.63 -2.05 -6.54
CA VAL A 7 5.09 -2.22 -6.42
C VAL A 7 5.69 -0.84 -6.22
N ILE A 8 6.39 -0.67 -5.12
CA ILE A 8 6.93 0.61 -4.66
C ILE A 8 8.44 0.46 -4.50
N ARG A 9 9.21 1.28 -5.22
CA ARG A 9 10.67 1.25 -5.15
C ARG A 9 11.17 2.52 -4.50
N ALA A 10 11.94 2.37 -3.43
CA ALA A 10 12.59 3.50 -2.78
C ALA A 10 13.98 3.74 -3.41
N LYS A 11 14.40 4.99 -3.45
CA LYS A 11 15.79 5.34 -3.77
C LYS A 11 16.72 4.67 -2.77
N LYS A 12 17.91 4.30 -3.24
CA LYS A 12 18.94 3.67 -2.41
C LYS A 12 19.21 4.51 -1.16
N GLY A 13 19.22 3.86 -0.01
CA GLY A 13 19.42 4.52 1.28
C GLY A 13 18.15 5.04 1.94
N HIS A 14 17.00 4.97 1.26
CA HIS A 14 15.71 5.47 1.76
C HIS A 14 14.71 4.35 2.09
N GLN A 15 15.16 3.10 2.09
CA GLN A 15 14.28 1.96 2.34
C GLN A 15 13.67 1.98 3.74
N ASP A 16 14.40 2.43 4.75
CA ASP A 16 13.87 2.47 6.12
C ASP A 16 12.77 3.53 6.27
N THR A 17 12.93 4.68 5.63
CA THR A 17 11.89 5.72 5.61
C THR A 17 10.66 5.23 4.89
N MET A 18 10.82 4.58 3.74
CA MET A 18 9.68 4.00 3.00
C MET A 18 8.97 2.93 3.83
N ARG A 19 9.73 2.05 4.47
CA ARG A 19 9.18 1.00 5.33
C ARG A 19 8.33 1.58 6.45
N ARG A 20 8.84 2.58 7.16
CA ARG A 20 8.09 3.22 8.25
C ARG A 20 6.83 3.91 7.75
N ALA A 21 6.90 4.56 6.59
CA ALA A 21 5.73 5.21 5.99
C ALA A 21 4.64 4.20 5.64
N LEU A 22 5.01 3.05 5.07
CA LEU A 22 4.08 1.97 4.76
C LEU A 22 3.46 1.35 6.01
N LEU A 23 4.25 1.16 7.06
CA LEU A 23 3.76 0.62 8.34
C LEU A 23 2.79 1.57 9.03
N GLU A 24 2.96 2.89 8.87
CA GLU A 24 2.00 3.88 9.37
C GLU A 24 0.64 3.73 8.67
N VAL A 25 0.63 3.52 7.35
CA VAL A 25 -0.60 3.24 6.61
C VAL A 25 -1.24 1.94 7.10
N ALA A 26 -0.45 0.89 7.24
CA ALA A 26 -0.94 -0.40 7.71
C ALA A 26 -1.60 -0.32 9.09
N GLU A 27 -1.01 0.44 10.01
CA GLU A 27 -1.59 0.64 11.34
C GLU A 27 -2.91 1.40 11.28
N ASN A 28 -2.99 2.44 10.47
CA ASN A 28 -4.24 3.17 10.28
C ASN A 28 -5.34 2.28 9.69
N VAL A 29 -4.99 1.45 8.71
CA VAL A 29 -5.94 0.50 8.11
C VAL A 29 -6.48 -0.44 9.19
N ARG A 30 -5.60 -1.02 9.99
CA ARG A 30 -5.99 -1.94 11.06
C ARG A 30 -6.94 -1.29 12.06
N SER A 31 -6.67 -0.05 12.44
CA SER A 31 -7.38 0.63 13.52
C SER A 31 -8.66 1.34 13.06
N ASN A 32 -8.72 1.78 11.80
CA ASN A 32 -9.74 2.76 11.39
C ASN A 32 -10.50 2.41 10.12
N GLU A 33 -10.12 1.39 9.37
CA GLU A 33 -10.73 1.09 8.06
C GLU A 33 -11.45 -0.25 8.05
N SER A 34 -12.69 -0.25 8.49
CA SER A 34 -13.49 -1.48 8.54
C SER A 34 -13.82 -2.06 7.16
N GLY A 35 -13.83 -1.23 6.11
CA GLY A 35 -14.09 -1.66 4.74
C GLY A 35 -12.86 -2.20 4.01
N THR A 36 -11.67 -2.01 4.55
CA THR A 36 -10.44 -2.62 4.04
C THR A 36 -10.28 -3.97 4.73
N ILE A 37 -10.61 -5.03 4.00
CA ILE A 37 -10.69 -6.38 4.54
C ILE A 37 -9.31 -7.02 4.71
N GLY A 38 -8.37 -6.64 3.87
CA GLY A 38 -6.99 -7.09 3.96
C GLY A 38 -6.03 -6.03 3.48
N PHE A 39 -4.89 -5.90 4.15
CA PHE A 39 -3.85 -4.96 3.77
C PHE A 39 -2.52 -5.58 4.15
N PHE A 40 -1.76 -5.98 3.15
CA PHE A 40 -0.52 -6.73 3.33
C PHE A 40 0.63 -5.94 2.72
N VAL A 41 1.68 -5.74 3.49
CA VAL A 41 2.90 -5.08 3.04
C VAL A 41 4.04 -6.08 3.11
N SER A 42 4.76 -6.21 2.00
CA SER A 42 5.92 -7.10 1.93
C SER A 42 7.14 -6.32 1.43
N GLN A 43 8.29 -6.72 1.88
CA GLN A 43 9.58 -6.22 1.42
C GLN A 43 10.27 -7.34 0.65
N ASP A 44 10.84 -7.01 -0.51
CA ASP A 44 11.51 -8.00 -1.33
C ASP A 44 12.69 -8.63 -0.58
N GLU A 45 12.86 -9.96 -0.72
CA GLU A 45 13.91 -10.67 0.01
C GLU A 45 15.32 -10.31 -0.47
N GLU A 46 15.47 -9.99 -1.75
CA GLU A 46 16.79 -9.74 -2.35
C GLU A 46 17.10 -8.24 -2.43
N ASP A 47 16.10 -7.42 -2.69
CA ASP A 47 16.26 -5.97 -2.79
C ASP A 47 15.42 -5.27 -1.73
N PRO A 48 16.02 -4.82 -0.62
CA PRO A 48 15.28 -4.20 0.48
C PRO A 48 14.66 -2.85 0.12
N SER A 49 14.98 -2.28 -1.04
CA SER A 49 14.36 -1.05 -1.52
C SER A 49 13.03 -1.26 -2.21
N VAL A 50 12.64 -2.51 -2.47
CA VAL A 50 11.41 -2.85 -3.16
C VAL A 50 10.37 -3.36 -2.16
N PHE A 51 9.18 -2.76 -2.22
CA PHE A 51 8.04 -3.13 -1.39
C PHE A 51 6.85 -3.44 -2.28
N THR A 52 5.98 -4.33 -1.81
CA THR A 52 4.71 -4.60 -2.45
C THR A 52 3.58 -4.45 -1.45
N THR A 53 2.43 -4.02 -1.94
CA THR A 53 1.20 -4.10 -1.17
C THR A 53 0.20 -4.97 -1.91
N TYR A 54 -0.62 -5.69 -1.13
CA TYR A 54 -1.81 -6.34 -1.62
C TYR A 54 -2.96 -5.94 -0.71
N GLU A 55 -3.99 -5.33 -1.29
CA GLU A 55 -5.07 -4.68 -0.55
C GLU A 55 -6.41 -5.22 -1.03
N ARG A 56 -7.28 -5.56 -0.08
CA ARG A 56 -8.60 -6.11 -0.37
C ARG A 56 -9.66 -5.19 0.22
N PHE A 57 -10.60 -4.76 -0.61
CA PHE A 57 -11.67 -3.83 -0.23
C PHE A 57 -13.04 -4.49 -0.39
N LEU A 58 -13.92 -4.23 0.54
CA LEU A 58 -15.28 -4.75 0.52
C LEU A 58 -16.02 -4.33 -0.76
N ASP A 59 -15.88 -3.06 -1.15
CA ASP A 59 -16.54 -2.45 -2.30
C ASP A 59 -15.81 -1.20 -2.77
N GLN A 60 -16.34 -0.55 -3.80
CA GLN A 60 -15.76 0.68 -4.35
C GLN A 60 -15.72 1.81 -3.32
N ALA A 61 -16.76 1.94 -2.50
CA ALA A 61 -16.80 2.99 -1.48
C ALA A 61 -15.66 2.81 -0.46
N ALA A 62 -15.36 1.57 -0.06
CA ALA A 62 -14.26 1.27 0.85
C ALA A 62 -12.90 1.58 0.22
N MET A 63 -12.72 1.24 -1.06
CA MET A 63 -11.49 1.57 -1.78
C MET A 63 -11.31 3.08 -1.89
N ASP A 64 -12.36 3.81 -2.25
CA ASP A 64 -12.31 5.26 -2.36
C ASP A 64 -11.99 5.91 -1.00
N ALA A 65 -12.59 5.42 0.07
CA ALA A 65 -12.33 5.92 1.41
C ALA A 65 -10.84 5.75 1.80
N HIS A 66 -10.26 4.60 1.48
CA HIS A 66 -8.83 4.35 1.71
C HIS A 66 -7.96 5.30 0.88
N ASN A 67 -8.21 5.35 -0.43
CA ASN A 67 -7.39 6.14 -1.36
C ASN A 67 -7.46 7.64 -1.08
N ASN A 68 -8.57 8.13 -0.54
CA ASN A 68 -8.78 9.55 -0.24
C ASN A 68 -8.50 9.89 1.22
N SER A 69 -7.98 8.96 2.01
CA SER A 69 -7.69 9.19 3.41
C SER A 69 -6.52 10.15 3.61
N GLN A 70 -6.50 10.83 4.75
CA GLN A 70 -5.39 11.70 5.11
C GLN A 70 -4.09 10.93 5.30
N VAL A 71 -4.16 9.69 5.79
CA VAL A 71 -2.97 8.89 6.00
C VAL A 71 -2.31 8.47 4.68
N VAL A 72 -3.09 8.19 3.64
CA VAL A 72 -2.56 7.90 2.32
C VAL A 72 -1.95 9.16 1.69
N ALA A 73 -2.61 10.31 1.84
CA ALA A 73 -2.06 11.58 1.38
C ALA A 73 -0.72 11.89 2.07
N ARG A 74 -0.63 11.66 3.38
CA ARG A 74 0.61 11.81 4.14
C ARG A 74 1.68 10.84 3.65
N PHE A 75 1.30 9.59 3.37
CA PHE A 75 2.21 8.59 2.81
C PHE A 75 2.86 9.11 1.52
N PHE A 76 2.06 9.59 0.58
CA PHE A 76 2.60 10.10 -0.68
C PHE A 76 3.45 11.35 -0.49
N GLY A 77 3.14 12.19 0.48
CA GLY A 77 3.99 13.32 0.86
C GLY A 77 5.39 12.89 1.30
N ILE A 78 5.48 11.79 2.03
CA ILE A 78 6.76 11.21 2.48
C ILE A 78 7.44 10.46 1.34
N ALA A 79 6.68 9.65 0.59
CA ALA A 79 7.21 8.73 -0.41
C ALA A 79 7.67 9.43 -1.68
N LYS A 80 6.95 10.44 -2.14
CA LYS A 80 7.20 11.06 -3.44
C LYS A 80 8.66 11.48 -3.67
N PRO A 81 9.32 12.17 -2.72
CA PRO A 81 10.73 12.57 -2.92
C PRO A 81 11.71 11.39 -2.88
N ILE A 82 11.32 10.25 -2.36
CA ILE A 82 12.19 9.08 -2.22
C ILE A 82 11.81 7.90 -3.11
N LEU A 83 10.84 8.08 -4.01
CA LEU A 83 10.50 7.07 -4.99
C LEU A 83 11.58 6.95 -6.07
N ASP A 84 11.93 5.73 -6.40
CA ASP A 84 12.78 5.40 -7.55
C ASP A 84 11.87 4.90 -8.67
N GLY A 85 11.44 5.82 -9.51
CA GLY A 85 10.46 5.57 -10.56
C GLY A 85 9.03 5.61 -10.05
N ASP A 86 8.09 5.39 -10.96
CA ASP A 86 6.66 5.42 -10.66
C ASP A 86 6.22 4.19 -9.87
N VAL A 87 5.25 4.37 -8.99
CA VAL A 87 4.57 3.24 -8.36
C VAL A 87 3.81 2.48 -9.45
N VAL A 88 4.06 1.17 -9.52
CA VAL A 88 3.24 0.29 -10.36
C VAL A 88 2.00 -0.07 -9.55
N LEU A 89 0.84 0.22 -10.10
CA LEU A 89 -0.42 0.03 -9.39
C LEU A 89 -1.41 -0.66 -10.30
N VAL A 90 -1.97 -1.77 -9.81
CA VAL A 90 -3.00 -2.53 -10.52
C VAL A 90 -4.22 -2.61 -9.62
N THR A 91 -5.34 -2.11 -10.15
CA THR A 91 -6.65 -2.24 -9.50
C THR A 91 -7.40 -3.37 -10.19
N GLY A 92 -7.89 -4.30 -9.41
CA GLY A 92 -8.53 -5.49 -9.96
C GLY A 92 -9.77 -5.94 -9.21
N THR A 93 -10.43 -6.90 -9.81
CA THR A 93 -11.50 -7.66 -9.16
C THR A 93 -10.95 -9.04 -8.85
N GLU A 94 -11.06 -9.46 -7.61
CA GLU A 94 -10.57 -10.76 -7.18
C GLU A 94 -11.39 -11.86 -7.83
N ILE A 95 -10.73 -12.77 -8.54
CA ILE A 95 -11.38 -13.88 -9.22
C ILE A 95 -11.21 -15.21 -8.50
N SER A 96 -10.31 -15.27 -7.52
CA SER A 96 -10.10 -16.43 -6.67
C SER A 96 -9.38 -16.01 -5.40
N ALA A 97 -9.73 -16.62 -4.30
CA ALA A 97 -9.04 -16.43 -3.02
C ALA A 97 -9.08 -17.74 -2.24
N LYS A 98 -7.96 -18.05 -1.61
CA LYS A 98 -7.91 -19.10 -0.58
C LYS A 98 -7.68 -18.38 0.75
N VAL A 99 -8.59 -18.56 1.67
CA VAL A 99 -8.50 -17.98 3.02
C VAL A 99 -8.70 -19.06 4.09
#